data_79e7ae8c09d990d48b28a5fb73a874ac
#
_entry.id   79e7ae8c09d990d48b28a5fb73a874ac
#
_cell.length_a   1.000
_cell.length_b   1.000
_cell.length_c   1.000
_cell.angle_alpha   90.00
_cell.angle_beta   90.00
_cell.angle_gamma   90.00
#
_symmetry.space_group_name_H-M   'P 1'
#
loop_
_entity.id
_entity.type
_entity.pdbx_description
1 polymer ?
#
loop_
_entity_poly.entity_id
_entity_poly.type
_entity_poly.pdbx_seq_one_letter_code
_entity_poly.pdbx_strand_id
1 'polypeptide(L)'
;GLARGDNSTPGIGQRKISSIRPDERTTPAGRFMASLGRDVYGKEMLWVDYDTAISLHPIVKGTPAERRSQRLNSPSADDNRISYGCINVPLKFYELLVKHAFTGTSGIVYILPETRTAQEVFGSYDVKNL
;
A
#
# COMPACT_ATOMS: atom_id res chain seq x y z
N GLY A 1 -0.36 2.17 5.27
CA GLY A 1 -1.75 1.90 5.56
C GLY A 1 -2.33 0.83 4.67
N LEU A 2 -3.07 -0.06 5.23
CA LEU A 2 -3.73 -1.13 4.50
C LEU A 2 -5.09 -0.67 4.00
N ALA A 3 -5.46 -1.11 2.81
CA ALA A 3 -6.75 -0.85 2.25
C ALA A 3 -7.82 -1.75 2.87
N ARG A 4 -9.04 -1.24 2.90
CA ARG A 4 -10.20 -2.01 3.35
C ARG A 4 -11.45 -1.57 2.61
N GLY A 5 -12.05 -2.47 1.87
CA GLY A 5 -13.48 -2.45 1.64
C GLY A 5 -14.22 -2.94 2.88
N ASP A 6 -15.52 -2.70 2.98
CA ASP A 6 -16.32 -3.07 4.15
C ASP A 6 -16.26 -4.57 4.48
N ASN A 7 -16.08 -5.40 3.47
CA ASN A 7 -16.00 -6.86 3.60
C ASN A 7 -14.58 -7.42 3.41
N SER A 8 -13.54 -6.60 3.46
CA SER A 8 -12.18 -7.12 3.33
C SER A 8 -11.75 -7.88 4.58
N THR A 9 -11.08 -9.00 4.36
CA THR A 9 -10.52 -9.86 5.40
C THR A 9 -9.03 -10.08 5.16
N PRO A 10 -8.25 -10.48 6.18
CA PRO A 10 -6.85 -10.87 6.00
C PRO A 10 -6.70 -11.91 4.89
N GLY A 11 -5.70 -11.75 4.03
CA GLY A 11 -5.42 -12.64 2.92
C GLY A 11 -6.13 -12.32 1.60
N ILE A 12 -7.15 -11.47 1.57
CA ILE A 12 -7.80 -11.09 0.30
C ILE A 12 -6.79 -10.48 -0.69
N GLY A 13 -5.86 -9.67 -0.22
CA GLY A 13 -4.82 -9.05 -1.06
C GLY A 13 -3.85 -10.04 -1.75
N GLN A 14 -3.91 -11.31 -1.40
CA GLN A 14 -3.13 -12.38 -2.03
C GLN A 14 -3.84 -13.01 -3.24
N ARG A 15 -5.11 -12.67 -3.44
CA ARG A 15 -5.91 -13.11 -4.59
C ARG A 15 -5.62 -12.23 -5.80
N LYS A 16 -5.91 -12.74 -7.00
CA LYS A 16 -5.88 -11.91 -8.21
C LYS A 16 -6.86 -10.75 -8.04
N ILE A 17 -6.41 -9.53 -8.32
CA ILE A 17 -7.23 -8.34 -8.12
C ILE A 17 -8.53 -8.37 -8.91
N SER A 18 -8.53 -8.99 -10.10
CA SER A 18 -9.74 -9.21 -10.90
C SER A 18 -10.80 -10.08 -10.22
N SER A 19 -10.42 -10.84 -9.20
CA SER A 19 -11.33 -11.70 -8.44
C SER A 19 -11.76 -11.09 -7.10
N ILE A 20 -11.33 -9.86 -6.81
CA ILE A 20 -11.65 -9.13 -5.58
C ILE A 20 -12.75 -8.12 -5.91
N ARG A 21 -13.88 -8.20 -5.21
CA ARG A 21 -14.97 -7.24 -5.39
C ARG A 21 -14.55 -5.85 -4.88
N PRO A 22 -15.17 -4.76 -5.38
CA PRO A 22 -14.82 -3.40 -4.95
C PRO A 22 -14.94 -3.19 -3.43
N ASP A 23 -15.92 -3.81 -2.79
CA ASP A 23 -16.17 -3.73 -1.35
C ASP A 23 -15.22 -4.60 -0.51
N GLU A 24 -14.50 -5.52 -1.15
CA GLU A 24 -13.48 -6.36 -0.52
C GLU A 24 -12.06 -5.84 -0.73
N ARG A 25 -11.86 -4.80 -1.55
CA ARG A 25 -10.53 -4.34 -1.95
C ARG A 25 -9.63 -4.03 -0.78
N THR A 26 -8.37 -4.44 -0.92
CA THR A 26 -7.27 -4.18 -0.01
C THR A 26 -5.99 -3.97 -0.81
N THR A 27 -4.94 -3.51 -0.14
CA THR A 27 -3.62 -3.41 -0.78
C THR A 27 -3.15 -4.81 -1.18
N PRO A 28 -2.89 -5.08 -2.47
CA PRO A 28 -2.49 -6.40 -2.92
C PRO A 28 -1.07 -6.72 -2.48
N ALA A 29 -0.83 -7.95 -2.06
CA ALA A 29 0.53 -8.46 -1.90
C ALA A 29 1.15 -8.70 -3.26
N GLY A 30 2.45 -8.43 -3.39
CA GLY A 30 3.14 -8.66 -4.66
C GLY A 30 4.42 -7.85 -4.80
N ARG A 31 5.06 -8.03 -5.95
CA ARG A 31 6.22 -7.30 -6.39
C ARG A 31 5.82 -6.39 -7.54
N PHE A 32 6.02 -5.10 -7.38
CA PHE A 32 5.57 -4.08 -8.33
C PHE A 32 6.72 -3.18 -8.74
N MET A 33 6.77 -2.82 -10.02
CA MET A 33 7.62 -1.74 -10.50
C MET A 33 6.87 -0.42 -10.31
N ALA A 34 7.41 0.45 -9.48
CA ALA A 34 6.76 1.70 -9.11
C ALA A 34 7.52 2.92 -9.65
N SER A 35 6.79 3.97 -9.98
CA SER A 35 7.33 5.27 -10.41
C SER A 35 6.47 6.42 -9.96
N LEU A 36 7.10 7.58 -9.75
CA LEU A 36 6.39 8.81 -9.47
C LEU A 36 5.55 9.25 -10.67
N GLY A 37 4.36 9.73 -10.40
CA GLY A 37 3.45 10.28 -11.40
C GLY A 37 2.42 11.17 -10.76
N ARG A 38 1.43 11.58 -11.52
CA ARG A 38 0.35 12.45 -11.03
C ARG A 38 -1.00 11.81 -11.28
N ASP A 39 -1.94 12.08 -10.41
CA ASP A 39 -3.35 11.74 -10.64
C ASP A 39 -4.02 12.73 -11.60
N VAL A 40 -5.30 12.50 -11.88
CA VAL A 40 -6.10 13.35 -12.77
C VAL A 40 -6.27 14.78 -12.26
N TYR A 41 -6.01 15.04 -11.00
CA TYR A 41 -6.03 16.37 -10.38
C TYR A 41 -4.65 17.00 -10.30
N GLY A 42 -3.62 16.37 -10.87
CA GLY A 42 -2.23 16.84 -10.88
C GLY A 42 -1.47 16.57 -9.57
N LYS A 43 -2.03 15.82 -8.63
CA LYS A 43 -1.39 15.49 -7.37
C LYS A 43 -0.35 14.39 -7.54
N GLU A 44 0.87 14.63 -7.06
CA GLU A 44 1.96 13.65 -7.13
C GLU A 44 1.73 12.46 -6.19
N MET A 45 2.06 11.29 -6.68
CA MET A 45 2.03 10.04 -5.93
C MET A 45 3.00 9.02 -6.54
N LEU A 46 3.32 7.97 -5.80
CA LEU A 46 4.04 6.83 -6.32
C LEU A 46 3.02 5.80 -6.85
N TRP A 47 2.98 5.63 -8.16
CA TRP A 47 2.19 4.57 -8.79
C TRP A 47 2.86 3.22 -8.56
N VAL A 48 2.17 2.34 -7.86
CA VAL A 48 2.61 0.97 -7.56
C VAL A 48 2.05 0.01 -8.59
N ASP A 49 0.77 0.14 -8.91
CA ASP A 49 0.12 -0.59 -9.99
C ASP A 49 -0.91 0.33 -10.66
N TYR A 50 -0.56 0.83 -11.83
CA TYR A 50 -1.38 1.78 -12.57
C TYR A 50 -2.68 1.16 -13.06
N ASP A 51 -2.64 -0.07 -13.54
CA ASP A 51 -3.80 -0.76 -14.14
C ASP A 51 -4.90 -1.01 -13.11
N THR A 52 -4.53 -1.25 -11.86
CA THR A 52 -5.48 -1.47 -10.77
C THR A 52 -5.66 -0.23 -9.88
N ALA A 53 -5.05 0.90 -10.27
CA ALA A 53 -5.12 2.17 -9.55
C ALA A 53 -4.61 2.10 -8.09
N ILE A 54 -3.55 1.34 -7.87
CA ILE A 54 -2.87 1.27 -6.56
C ILE A 54 -1.70 2.24 -6.55
N SER A 55 -1.74 3.19 -5.64
CA SER A 55 -0.67 4.17 -5.44
C SER A 55 -0.27 4.26 -3.97
N LEU A 56 0.94 4.77 -3.73
CA LEU A 56 1.42 5.16 -2.40
C LEU A 56 1.48 6.69 -2.36
N HIS A 57 0.85 7.27 -1.37
CA HIS A 57 0.74 8.72 -1.24
C HIS A 57 0.65 9.17 0.22
N PRO A 58 0.90 10.45 0.53
CA PRO A 58 0.65 10.98 1.85
C PRO A 58 -0.80 10.76 2.28
N ILE A 59 -1.00 10.52 3.58
CA ILE A 59 -2.34 10.34 4.12
C ILE A 59 -3.25 11.51 3.78
N VAL A 60 -4.43 11.21 3.28
CA VAL A 60 -5.49 12.21 3.05
C VAL A 60 -6.16 12.53 4.38
N LYS A 61 -6.41 13.83 4.63
CA LYS A 61 -6.98 14.29 5.90
C LYS A 61 -8.33 13.66 6.23
N GLY A 62 -9.21 13.50 5.23
CA GLY A 62 -10.55 12.94 5.42
C GLY A 62 -11.42 13.78 6.36
N THR A 63 -12.47 13.17 6.90
CA THR A 63 -13.32 13.77 7.93
C THR A 63 -12.81 13.46 9.34
N PRO A 64 -13.12 14.28 10.36
CA PRO A 64 -12.72 14.00 11.74
C PRO A 64 -13.21 12.65 12.26
N ALA A 65 -14.38 12.21 11.83
CA ALA A 65 -14.98 10.92 12.23
C ALA A 65 -14.16 9.72 11.75
N GLU A 66 -13.45 9.83 10.64
CA GLU A 66 -12.60 8.76 10.10
C GLU A 66 -11.34 8.53 10.95
N ARG A 67 -10.91 9.49 11.73
CA ARG A 67 -9.72 9.42 12.59
C ARG A 67 -8.47 8.89 11.89
N ARG A 68 -8.27 9.25 10.62
CA ARG A 68 -7.30 8.61 9.72
C ARG A 68 -5.86 8.64 10.25
N SER A 69 -5.41 9.79 10.78
CA SER A 69 -4.05 9.91 11.32
C SER A 69 -3.83 9.06 12.57
N GLN A 70 -4.81 9.01 13.46
CA GLN A 70 -4.73 8.16 14.66
C GLN A 70 -4.73 6.68 14.26
N ARG A 71 -5.59 6.29 13.32
CA ARG A 71 -5.65 4.93 12.80
C ARG A 71 -4.34 4.52 12.11
N LEU A 72 -3.74 5.41 11.32
CA LEU A 72 -2.45 5.12 10.67
C LEU A 72 -1.32 4.87 11.68
N ASN A 73 -1.36 5.55 12.83
CA ASN A 73 -0.36 5.41 13.90
C ASN A 73 -0.67 4.29 14.89
N SER A 74 -1.81 3.64 14.77
CA SER A 74 -2.19 2.53 15.64
C SER A 74 -1.30 1.28 15.37
N PRO A 75 -0.97 0.51 16.41
CA PRO A 75 -0.28 -0.77 16.22
C PRO A 75 -1.20 -1.87 15.66
N SER A 76 -2.51 -1.64 15.61
CA SER A 76 -3.47 -2.60 15.08
C SER A 76 -3.53 -2.56 13.56
N ALA A 77 -3.37 -3.73 12.92
CA ALA A 77 -3.50 -3.86 11.47
C ALA A 77 -4.91 -3.49 10.98
N ASP A 78 -5.95 -3.77 11.76
CA ASP A 78 -7.32 -3.42 11.41
C ASP A 78 -7.54 -1.91 11.43
N ASP A 79 -6.97 -1.20 12.40
CA ASP A 79 -7.02 0.26 12.42
C ASP A 79 -6.30 0.89 11.23
N ASN A 80 -5.24 0.27 10.74
CA ASN A 80 -4.47 0.78 9.61
C ASN A 80 -5.18 0.61 8.26
N ARG A 81 -6.29 -0.10 8.20
CA ARG A 81 -7.08 -0.31 6.98
C ARG A 81 -7.95 0.91 6.70
N ILE A 82 -7.43 1.92 6.01
CA ILE A 82 -8.06 3.23 5.81
C ILE A 82 -8.31 3.59 4.34
N SER A 83 -8.11 2.68 3.40
CA SER A 83 -8.33 2.90 1.97
C SER A 83 -8.73 1.60 1.26
N TYR A 84 -9.08 1.70 -0.02
CA TYR A 84 -9.47 0.57 -0.87
C TYR A 84 -8.31 0.01 -1.72
N GLY A 85 -7.08 0.17 -1.29
CA GLY A 85 -5.90 -0.37 -1.96
C GLY A 85 -4.70 0.54 -1.91
N CYS A 86 -4.89 1.85 -2.01
CA CYS A 86 -3.80 2.81 -1.92
C CYS A 86 -3.10 2.76 -0.57
N ILE A 87 -1.78 2.86 -0.61
CA ILE A 87 -0.92 2.82 0.56
C ILE A 87 -0.79 4.24 1.11
N ASN A 88 -1.34 4.48 2.29
CA ASN A 88 -1.24 5.76 2.98
C ASN A 88 -0.02 5.77 3.89
N VAL A 89 0.78 6.82 3.81
CA VAL A 89 1.98 7.00 4.64
C VAL A 89 1.99 8.40 5.27
N PRO A 90 2.72 8.62 6.39
CA PRO A 90 2.93 9.95 6.91
C PRO A 90 3.57 10.87 5.86
N LEU A 91 3.18 12.15 5.83
CA LEU A 91 3.71 13.13 4.88
C LEU A 91 5.24 13.18 4.89
N LYS A 92 5.85 13.23 6.08
CA LYS A 92 7.32 13.27 6.21
C LYS A 92 7.98 12.03 5.61
N PHE A 93 7.38 10.84 5.79
CA PHE A 93 7.90 9.62 5.19
C PHE A 93 7.87 9.69 3.66
N TYR A 94 6.77 10.20 3.10
CA TYR A 94 6.67 10.39 1.66
C TYR A 94 7.73 11.36 1.12
N GLU A 95 7.84 12.54 1.73
CA GLU A 95 8.75 13.59 1.26
C GLU A 95 10.22 13.24 1.44
N LEU A 96 10.59 12.68 2.59
CA LEU A 96 11.99 12.44 2.93
C LEU A 96 12.53 11.12 2.39
N LEU A 97 11.68 10.14 2.14
CA LEU A 97 12.14 8.82 1.71
C LEU A 97 11.59 8.46 0.33
N VAL A 98 10.27 8.39 0.18
CA VAL A 98 9.65 7.89 -1.06
C VAL A 98 10.01 8.77 -2.25
N LYS A 99 9.80 10.07 -2.13
CA LYS A 99 10.10 11.03 -3.18
C LYS A 99 11.58 10.99 -3.59
N HIS A 100 12.50 10.95 -2.63
CA HIS A 100 13.93 10.87 -2.91
C HIS A 100 14.33 9.55 -3.59
N ALA A 101 13.77 8.43 -3.12
CA ALA A 101 14.12 7.12 -3.66
C ALA A 101 13.65 6.93 -5.12
N PHE A 102 12.56 7.59 -5.52
CA PHE A 102 11.93 7.38 -6.83
C PHE A 102 12.03 8.59 -7.77
N THR A 103 12.65 9.71 -7.37
CA THR A 103 12.85 10.86 -8.26
C THR A 103 13.81 10.49 -9.39
N GLY A 104 13.34 10.66 -10.62
CA GLY A 104 14.14 10.41 -11.82
C GLY A 104 14.38 8.92 -12.14
N THR A 105 13.74 8.01 -11.42
CA THR A 105 13.91 6.57 -11.63
C THR A 105 12.63 5.80 -11.30
N SER A 106 12.57 4.54 -11.72
CA SER A 106 11.61 3.56 -11.22
C SER A 106 12.28 2.65 -10.21
N GLY A 107 11.51 2.04 -9.35
CA GLY A 107 12.02 1.11 -8.33
C GLY A 107 11.05 -0.02 -8.05
N ILE A 108 11.49 -0.98 -7.26
CA ILE A 108 10.67 -2.12 -6.89
C ILE A 108 10.06 -1.90 -5.51
N VAL A 109 8.75 -2.10 -5.43
CA VAL A 109 7.99 -2.13 -4.17
C VAL A 109 7.52 -3.55 -3.92
N TYR A 110 7.89 -4.11 -2.77
CA TYR A 110 7.36 -5.37 -2.29
C TYR A 110 6.27 -5.07 -1.26
N ILE A 111 5.05 -5.52 -1.54
CA ILE A 111 3.95 -5.49 -0.58
C ILE A 111 3.86 -6.88 0.04
N LEU A 112 4.18 -6.96 1.33
CA LEU A 112 4.22 -8.22 2.05
C LEU A 112 2.82 -8.80 2.24
N PRO A 113 2.66 -10.13 2.15
CA PRO A 113 1.40 -10.80 2.41
C PRO A 113 1.04 -10.75 3.90
N GLU A 114 -0.25 -10.79 4.22
CA GLU A 114 -0.73 -10.76 5.61
C GLU A 114 -0.75 -12.16 6.25
N THR A 115 -1.08 -13.20 5.47
CA THR A 115 -1.37 -14.55 6.00
C THR A 115 -0.42 -15.62 5.48
N ARG A 116 0.54 -15.23 4.65
CA ARG A 116 1.61 -16.08 4.12
C ARG A 116 2.95 -15.45 4.41
N THR A 117 4.02 -16.23 4.38
CA THR A 117 5.37 -15.69 4.55
C THR A 117 5.88 -15.03 3.26
N ALA A 118 6.82 -14.11 3.40
CA ALA A 118 7.52 -13.54 2.24
C ALA A 118 8.27 -14.62 1.45
N GLN A 119 8.78 -15.64 2.13
CA GLN A 119 9.44 -16.77 1.51
C GLN A 119 8.49 -17.55 0.58
N GLU A 120 7.27 -17.82 1.00
CA GLU A 120 6.27 -18.53 0.17
C GLU A 120 5.83 -17.72 -1.05
N VAL A 121 5.73 -16.41 -0.91
CA VAL A 121 5.22 -15.54 -1.98
C VAL A 121 6.31 -15.08 -2.94
N PHE A 122 7.51 -14.79 -2.45
CA PHE A 122 8.60 -14.20 -3.23
C PHE A 122 9.81 -15.12 -3.39
N GLY A 123 9.83 -16.28 -2.77
CA GLY A 123 11.00 -17.17 -2.77
C GLY A 123 12.18 -16.58 -1.99
N SER A 124 11.92 -15.66 -1.05
CA SER A 124 12.97 -15.08 -0.22
C SER A 124 13.54 -16.10 0.77
N TYR A 125 14.72 -15.83 1.28
CA TYR A 125 15.36 -16.67 2.31
C TYR A 125 15.98 -15.77 3.38
N ASP A 126 16.08 -16.29 4.58
CA ASP A 126 16.74 -15.58 5.68
C ASP A 126 18.26 -15.63 5.49
N VAL A 127 18.89 -14.48 5.49
CA VAL A 127 20.34 -14.39 5.57
C VAL A 127 20.73 -14.71 7.01
N LYS A 128 21.22 -15.91 7.24
CA LYS A 128 21.81 -16.24 8.54
C LYS A 128 23.07 -15.38 8.70
N ASN A 129 23.22 -14.76 9.87
CA ASN A 129 24.43 -13.99 10.19
C ASN A 129 25.67 -14.82 9.87
N LEU A 130 26.49 -14.29 9.01
CA LEU A 130 27.82 -14.80 8.70
C LEU A 130 28.75 -14.56 9.88
#